data_257d7883d8fb198b16142e7b9ab5a867
#
_entry.id   257d7883d8fb198b16142e7b9ab5a867
#
_cell.length_a   1.000
_cell.length_b   1.000
_cell.length_c   1.000
_cell.angle_alpha   90.00
_cell.angle_beta   90.00
_cell.angle_gamma   90.00
#
_symmetry.space_group_name_H-M   'P 1'
#
loop_
_entity.id
_entity.type
_entity.pdbx_description
1 polymer ?
#
loop_
_entity_poly.entity_id
_entity_poly.type
_entity_poly.pdbx_seq_one_letter_code
_entity_poly.pdbx_strand_id
1 'polypeptide(L)'
;MSSLPNVLILVMDTARAQSLSCYGYERATSPNLDALAADSVLYEQAIAPGCWSLPSQMSLLTGLFPAKHGAHELHLSYPHHYPTMPEVLRETGYTTFGISPNS
;
A
#
# COMPACT_ATOMS: atom_id res chain seq x y z
N MET A 1 10.86 13.39 -25.09
CA MET A 1 10.88 13.19 -23.63
C MET A 1 9.82 12.15 -23.31
N SER A 2 10.18 11.00 -22.77
CA SER A 2 9.19 10.03 -22.28
C SER A 2 8.47 10.65 -21.08
N SER A 3 7.14 10.76 -21.15
CA SER A 3 6.36 11.20 -19.99
C SER A 3 6.52 10.17 -18.88
N LEU A 4 6.72 10.62 -17.65
CA LEU A 4 6.74 9.75 -16.48
C LEU A 4 5.37 9.05 -16.35
N PRO A 5 5.31 7.74 -16.05
CA PRO A 5 4.06 7.04 -15.85
C PRO A 5 3.33 7.56 -14.60
N ASN A 6 2.01 7.59 -14.64
CA ASN A 6 1.23 7.85 -13.44
C ASN A 6 1.33 6.67 -12.46
N VAL A 7 1.38 6.96 -11.17
CA VAL A 7 1.42 5.96 -10.10
C VAL A 7 0.19 6.12 -9.22
N LEU A 8 -0.60 5.07 -9.07
CA LEU A 8 -1.74 5.01 -8.16
C LEU A 8 -1.52 3.86 -7.16
N ILE A 9 -1.62 4.19 -5.88
CA ILE A 9 -1.64 3.19 -4.80
C ILE A 9 -3.02 3.23 -4.18
N LEU A 10 -3.73 2.11 -4.26
CA LEU A 10 -5.02 1.92 -3.64
C LEU A 10 -4.88 0.90 -2.49
N VAL A 11 -5.08 1.37 -1.27
CA VAL A 11 -5.03 0.51 -0.07
C VAL A 11 -6.45 0.28 0.42
N MET A 12 -6.87 -0.97 0.42
CA MET A 12 -8.12 -1.42 1.04
C MET A 12 -7.79 -1.89 2.45
N ASP A 13 -7.90 -0.99 3.42
CA ASP A 13 -7.62 -1.31 4.82
C ASP A 13 -8.56 -2.41 5.33
N THR A 14 -8.02 -3.31 6.15
CA THR A 14 -8.71 -4.50 6.70
C THR A 14 -9.25 -5.52 5.68
N ALA A 15 -9.01 -5.34 4.39
CA ALA A 15 -9.41 -6.33 3.39
C ALA A 15 -8.57 -7.61 3.51
N ARG A 16 -9.26 -8.75 3.50
CA ARG A 16 -8.63 -10.07 3.61
C ARG A 16 -8.52 -10.70 2.22
N ALA A 17 -7.33 -11.16 1.83
CA ALA A 17 -7.12 -11.86 0.55
C ALA A 17 -8.09 -13.04 0.37
N GLN A 18 -8.32 -13.83 1.43
CA GLN A 18 -9.24 -14.97 1.39
C GLN A 18 -10.71 -14.60 1.12
N SER A 19 -11.06 -13.32 1.17
CA SER A 19 -12.42 -12.84 0.86
C SER A 19 -12.55 -12.23 -0.53
N LEU A 20 -11.48 -12.25 -1.31
CA LEU A 20 -11.43 -11.72 -2.67
C LEU A 20 -11.46 -12.87 -3.70
N SER A 21 -12.31 -12.75 -4.72
CA SER A 21 -12.46 -13.80 -5.73
C SER A 21 -11.18 -14.00 -6.57
N CYS A 22 -10.39 -12.95 -6.81
CA CYS A 22 -9.08 -13.08 -7.47
C CYS A 22 -8.06 -13.94 -6.69
N TYR A 23 -8.29 -14.19 -5.39
CA TYR A 23 -7.50 -15.11 -4.56
C TYR A 23 -8.22 -16.43 -4.27
N GLY A 24 -9.24 -16.78 -5.07
CA GLY A 24 -9.91 -18.07 -5.00
C GLY A 24 -11.11 -18.13 -4.04
N TYR A 25 -11.62 -16.99 -3.57
CA TYR A 25 -12.88 -17.01 -2.83
C TYR A 25 -14.03 -17.43 -3.75
N GLU A 26 -14.87 -18.35 -3.28
CA GLU A 26 -15.92 -18.99 -4.07
C GLU A 26 -17.04 -18.04 -4.57
N ARG A 27 -17.22 -16.90 -3.92
CA ARG A 27 -18.19 -15.88 -4.30
C ARG A 27 -17.50 -14.78 -5.09
N ALA A 28 -18.20 -14.21 -6.07
CA ALA A 28 -17.71 -13.08 -6.86
C ALA A 28 -17.76 -11.77 -6.04
N THR A 29 -16.89 -11.62 -5.06
CA THR A 29 -16.83 -10.47 -4.16
C THR A 29 -16.07 -9.29 -4.74
N SER A 30 -15.19 -9.53 -5.72
CA SER A 30 -14.27 -8.53 -6.26
C SER A 30 -14.16 -8.58 -7.80
N PRO A 31 -15.28 -8.53 -8.56
CA PRO A 31 -15.26 -8.77 -10.01
C PRO A 31 -14.38 -7.77 -10.78
N ASN A 32 -14.29 -6.53 -10.35
CA ASN A 32 -13.42 -5.52 -10.97
C ASN A 32 -11.93 -5.79 -10.67
N LEU A 33 -11.60 -6.28 -9.48
CA LEU A 33 -10.24 -6.68 -9.15
C LEU A 33 -9.86 -7.98 -9.86
N ASP A 34 -10.81 -8.89 -10.06
CA ASP A 34 -10.60 -10.12 -10.84
C ASP A 34 -10.23 -9.78 -12.29
N ALA A 35 -10.96 -8.83 -12.90
CA ALA A 35 -10.66 -8.35 -14.24
C ALA A 35 -9.28 -7.66 -14.31
N LEU A 36 -8.94 -6.84 -13.32
CA LEU A 36 -7.62 -6.21 -13.24
C LEU A 36 -6.51 -7.25 -13.03
N ALA A 37 -6.72 -8.24 -12.19
CA ALA A 37 -5.76 -9.30 -11.90
C ALA A 37 -5.45 -10.15 -13.14
N ALA A 38 -6.44 -10.36 -14.02
CA ALA A 38 -6.26 -11.11 -15.26
C ALA A 38 -5.26 -10.45 -16.22
N ASP A 39 -5.14 -9.12 -16.18
CA ASP A 39 -4.26 -8.34 -17.06
C ASP A 39 -3.04 -7.74 -16.30
N SER A 40 -2.77 -8.23 -15.09
CA SER A 40 -1.76 -7.67 -14.19
C SER A 40 -0.91 -8.75 -13.53
N VAL A 41 0.08 -8.33 -12.74
CA VAL A 41 0.83 -9.21 -11.85
C VAL A 41 0.08 -9.35 -10.53
N LEU A 42 -0.41 -10.54 -10.23
CA LEU A 42 -1.03 -10.89 -8.95
C LEU A 42 0.00 -11.53 -8.02
N TYR A 43 0.26 -10.90 -6.87
CA TYR A 43 1.12 -11.45 -5.84
C TYR A 43 0.30 -12.32 -4.88
N GLU A 44 0.50 -13.63 -4.91
CA GLU A 44 -0.23 -14.57 -4.05
C GLU A 44 0.26 -14.58 -2.60
N GLN A 45 1.51 -14.15 -2.37
CA GLN A 45 2.17 -14.18 -1.06
C GLN A 45 2.75 -12.82 -0.69
N ALA A 46 1.96 -11.76 -0.80
CA ALA A 46 2.34 -10.45 -0.27
C ALA A 46 1.94 -10.37 1.22
N ILE A 47 2.93 -10.25 2.09
CA ILE A 47 2.74 -10.28 3.55
C ILE A 47 2.95 -8.89 4.12
N ALA A 48 1.94 -8.36 4.82
CA ALA A 48 2.05 -7.11 5.55
C ALA A 48 3.00 -7.29 6.76
N PRO A 49 3.97 -6.39 6.95
CA PRO A 49 4.95 -6.51 8.04
C PRO A 49 4.42 -6.06 9.41
N GLY A 50 3.18 -5.62 9.48
CA GLY A 50 2.49 -5.21 10.71
C GLY A 50 1.05 -5.68 10.74
N CYS A 51 0.52 -5.90 11.94
CA CYS A 51 -0.83 -6.44 12.14
C CYS A 51 -1.94 -5.37 12.19
N TRP A 52 -1.62 -4.10 12.04
CA TRP A 52 -2.56 -2.98 12.03
C TRP A 52 -2.09 -1.85 11.10
N SER A 53 -2.93 -0.84 10.88
CA SER A 53 -2.77 0.12 9.78
C SER A 53 -1.48 0.93 9.84
N LEU A 54 -1.14 1.52 10.99
CA LEU A 54 0.02 2.43 11.07
C LEU A 54 1.35 1.77 10.67
N PRO A 55 1.81 0.66 11.29
CA PRO A 55 3.08 0.04 10.90
C PRO A 55 3.04 -0.52 9.48
N SER A 56 1.91 -1.09 9.06
CA SER A 56 1.76 -1.67 7.74
C SER A 56 1.81 -0.60 6.63
N GLN A 57 1.06 0.49 6.78
CA GLN A 57 1.04 1.58 5.80
C GLN A 57 2.37 2.34 5.77
N MET A 58 3.00 2.56 6.91
CA MET A 58 4.34 3.17 6.95
C MET A 58 5.40 2.30 6.30
N SER A 59 5.31 0.98 6.45
CA SER A 59 6.17 0.06 5.72
C SER A 59 5.93 0.11 4.21
N LEU A 60 4.68 0.22 3.77
CA LEU A 60 4.34 0.40 2.36
C LEU A 60 4.93 1.69 1.79
N LEU A 61 4.84 2.79 2.54
CA LEU A 61 5.29 4.11 2.09
C LEU A 61 6.81 4.31 2.18
N THR A 62 7.49 3.60 3.07
CA THR A 62 8.95 3.77 3.29
C THR A 62 9.78 2.62 2.71
N GLY A 63 9.17 1.47 2.41
CA GLY A 63 9.89 0.24 2.04
C GLY A 63 10.66 -0.39 3.20
N LEU A 64 10.40 0.02 4.45
CA LEU A 64 11.13 -0.43 5.64
C LEU A 64 10.23 -1.26 6.57
N PHE A 65 10.85 -2.12 7.37
CA PHE A 65 10.15 -2.82 8.46
C PHE A 65 9.81 -1.89 9.63
N PRO A 66 8.75 -2.19 10.42
CA PRO A 66 8.34 -1.38 11.57
C PRO A 66 9.47 -1.09 12.57
N ALA A 67 10.32 -2.06 12.86
CA ALA A 67 11.49 -1.88 13.73
C ALA A 67 12.49 -0.84 13.19
N LYS A 68 12.49 -0.56 11.89
CA LYS A 68 13.39 0.39 11.26
C LYS A 68 12.78 1.78 11.14
N HIS A 69 11.52 1.88 10.70
CA HIS A 69 10.86 3.18 10.54
C HIS A 69 10.27 3.73 11.84
N GLY A 70 10.14 2.92 12.89
CA GLY A 70 9.76 3.34 14.23
C GLY A 70 8.28 3.63 14.47
N ALA A 71 7.43 3.57 13.47
CA ALA A 71 5.98 3.74 13.63
C ALA A 71 5.34 2.41 14.05
N HIS A 72 5.14 2.21 15.34
CA HIS A 72 4.59 0.99 15.94
C HIS A 72 3.92 1.30 17.30
N GLU A 73 3.54 0.28 18.07
CA GLU A 73 2.75 0.41 19.31
C GLU A 73 3.26 1.43 20.32
N LEU A 74 4.56 1.63 20.42
CA LEU A 74 5.15 2.59 21.33
C LEU A 74 5.22 4.02 20.77
N HIS A 75 5.03 4.16 19.45
CA HIS A 75 5.10 5.44 18.74
C HIS A 75 3.97 5.53 17.72
N LEU A 76 2.86 6.15 18.12
CA LEU A 76 1.64 6.29 17.31
C LEU A 76 1.77 7.33 16.17
N SER A 77 2.98 7.79 15.90
CA SER A 77 3.28 8.71 14.80
C SER A 77 4.56 8.27 14.09
N TYR A 78 4.69 8.65 12.83
CA TYR A 78 5.91 8.44 12.08
C TYR A 78 6.96 9.52 12.43
N PRO A 79 8.17 9.15 12.91
CA PRO A 79 9.17 10.12 13.36
C PRO A 79 9.96 10.80 12.21
N HIS A 80 9.56 10.62 10.96
CA HIS A 80 10.17 11.22 9.75
C HIS A 80 11.70 11.06 9.62
N HIS A 81 12.23 9.92 10.07
CA HIS A 81 13.66 9.63 9.93
C HIS A 81 14.07 9.18 8.52
N TYR A 82 13.10 8.73 7.73
CA TYR A 82 13.33 8.23 6.38
C TYR A 82 12.32 8.86 5.41
N PRO A 83 12.73 9.16 4.17
CA PRO A 83 11.80 9.68 3.19
C PRO A 83 10.74 8.63 2.84
N THR A 84 9.52 9.10 2.60
CA THR A 84 8.44 8.28 2.07
C THR A 84 8.47 8.27 0.55
N MET A 85 7.88 7.25 -0.06
CA MET A 85 7.80 7.17 -1.52
C MET A 85 7.16 8.40 -2.19
N PRO A 86 6.07 9.01 -1.67
CA PRO A 86 5.56 10.27 -2.22
C PRO A 86 6.55 11.43 -2.17
N GLU A 87 7.38 11.51 -1.13
CA GLU A 87 8.43 12.54 -1.03
C GLU A 87 9.50 12.34 -2.10
N VAL A 88 9.98 11.11 -2.27
CA VAL A 88 10.97 10.76 -3.31
C VAL A 88 10.41 11.00 -4.71
N LEU A 89 9.15 10.62 -4.96
CA LEU A 89 8.49 10.86 -6.25
C LEU A 89 8.35 12.36 -6.53
N ARG A 90 8.03 13.16 -5.53
CA ARG A 90 7.95 14.63 -5.68
C ARG A 90 9.28 15.25 -6.08
N GLU A 91 10.40 14.76 -5.51
CA GLU A 91 11.75 15.20 -5.87
C GLU A 91 12.11 14.86 -7.33
N THR A 92 11.48 13.83 -7.90
CA THR A 92 11.67 13.43 -9.30
C THR A 92 10.67 14.07 -10.28
N GLY A 93 9.86 15.03 -9.81
CA GLY A 93 8.97 15.83 -10.66
C GLY A 93 7.51 15.37 -10.67
N TYR A 94 7.11 14.43 -9.82
CA TYR A 94 5.70 14.07 -9.66
C TYR A 94 4.95 15.10 -8.79
N THR A 95 3.68 15.32 -9.11
CA THR A 95 2.73 15.91 -8.19
C THR A 95 2.09 14.78 -7.38
N THR A 96 2.13 14.87 -6.06
CA THR A 96 1.65 13.80 -5.17
C THR A 96 0.41 14.24 -4.41
N PHE A 97 -0.57 13.34 -4.31
CA PHE A 97 -1.81 13.53 -3.53
C PHE A 97 -2.03 12.31 -2.64
N GLY A 98 -2.56 12.54 -1.44
CA GLY A 98 -3.03 11.49 -0.54
C GLY A 98 -4.47 11.75 -0.14
N ILE A 99 -5.29 10.70 -0.14
CA ILE A 99 -6.65 10.73 0.37
C ILE A 99 -6.76 9.60 1.38
N SER A 100 -7.13 9.93 2.62
CA SER A 100 -7.37 8.95 3.68
C SER A 100 -8.69 9.29 4.38
N PRO A 101 -9.60 8.32 4.56
CA PRO A 101 -10.78 8.49 5.38
C PRO A 101 -10.48 8.38 6.88
N ASN A 102 -9.30 7.91 7.25
CA ASN A 102 -8.88 7.76 8.64
C ASN A 102 -8.29 9.09 9.12
N SER A 103 -8.95 9.70 10.06
CA SER A 103 -8.52 10.91 10.78
C SER A 103 -7.93 10.53 12.14
#